data_d0395125d3515447438f73cb0bb1209a
#
_entry.id   d0395125d3515447438f73cb0bb1209a
#
_cell.length_a   1.000
_cell.length_b   1.000
_cell.length_c   1.000
_cell.angle_alpha   90.00
_cell.angle_beta   90.00
_cell.angle_gamma   90.00
#
_symmetry.space_group_name_H-M   'P 1'
#
loop_
_entity.id
_entity.type
_entity.pdbx_description
1 polymer ?
#
loop_
_entity_poly.entity_id
_entity_poly.type
_entity_poly.pdbx_seq_one_letter_code
_entity_poly.pdbx_strand_id
1 'polypeptide(L)'
;RKLKVVYKRALELALAYQKWVLGTTIALFVVALVIFFHLGRSFLPPFNEGSFTINVSSLPGISLDESDQIGRRAEALLLQVPEIKTVARKTGRAELDEHALGVNVSEIEAPFELQDRSRDEVMNDVRKKLSTISGANIEIGQPISHRIDAMLSGTEANIAIKLFGTDLNLMFTVGNQIKAAIQTIPGLVDLKVEQQIERPQLTITPKRELLAKY
;
A
#
# COMPACT_ATOMS: atom_id res chain seq x y z
N ARG A 1 -19.38 -38.35 36.64
CA ARG A 1 -20.70 -39.01 36.69
C ARG A 1 -21.81 -38.11 36.10
N LYS A 2 -21.91 -36.85 36.46
CA LYS A 2 -22.90 -35.89 35.92
C LYS A 2 -22.81 -35.74 34.39
N LEU A 3 -21.59 -35.61 33.83
CA LEU A 3 -21.34 -35.46 32.39
C LEU A 3 -21.92 -36.66 31.58
N LYS A 4 -21.76 -37.90 32.08
CA LYS A 4 -22.32 -39.09 31.40
C LYS A 4 -23.84 -39.07 31.33
N VAL A 5 -24.53 -38.57 32.35
CA VAL A 5 -25.99 -38.48 32.38
C VAL A 5 -26.49 -37.43 31.39
N VAL A 6 -25.84 -36.28 31.35
CA VAL A 6 -26.18 -35.19 30.38
C VAL A 6 -25.95 -35.67 28.95
N TYR A 7 -24.81 -36.31 28.69
CA TYR A 7 -24.48 -36.87 27.37
C TYR A 7 -25.50 -37.93 26.93
N LYS A 8 -25.87 -38.88 27.84
CA LYS A 8 -26.86 -39.91 27.54
C LYS A 8 -28.20 -39.29 27.12
N ARG A 9 -28.71 -38.33 27.89
CA ARG A 9 -29.97 -37.63 27.57
C ARG A 9 -29.89 -36.87 26.22
N ALA A 10 -28.80 -36.18 25.95
CA ALA A 10 -28.60 -35.50 24.70
C ALA A 10 -28.58 -36.46 23.51
N LEU A 11 -27.93 -37.63 23.68
CA LEU A 11 -27.85 -38.65 22.65
C LEU A 11 -29.23 -39.28 22.38
N GLU A 12 -30.00 -39.64 23.45
CA GLU A 12 -31.34 -40.18 23.33
C GLU A 12 -32.30 -39.20 22.62
N LEU A 13 -32.21 -37.89 22.94
CA LEU A 13 -32.96 -36.85 22.25
C LEU A 13 -32.54 -36.69 20.77
N ALA A 14 -31.26 -36.70 20.49
CA ALA A 14 -30.75 -36.60 19.11
C ALA A 14 -31.20 -37.79 18.25
N LEU A 15 -31.20 -39.03 18.82
CA LEU A 15 -31.68 -40.20 18.13
C LEU A 15 -33.20 -40.21 17.96
N ALA A 16 -33.95 -39.77 18.95
CA ALA A 16 -35.41 -39.64 18.86
C ALA A 16 -35.87 -38.66 17.77
N TYR A 17 -35.14 -37.57 17.61
CA TYR A 17 -35.42 -36.50 16.63
C TYR A 17 -34.40 -36.43 15.50
N GLN A 18 -33.86 -37.56 15.07
CA GLN A 18 -32.78 -37.62 14.08
C GLN A 18 -33.04 -36.87 12.80
N LYS A 19 -34.29 -36.81 12.30
CA LYS A 19 -34.66 -36.07 11.08
C LYS A 19 -34.54 -34.56 11.28
N TRP A 20 -34.90 -34.05 12.46
CA TRP A 20 -34.77 -32.65 12.80
C TRP A 20 -33.30 -32.23 13.01
N VAL A 21 -32.54 -33.09 13.68
CA VAL A 21 -31.09 -32.87 13.85
C VAL A 21 -30.40 -32.80 12.50
N LEU A 22 -30.69 -33.78 11.63
CA LEU A 22 -30.10 -33.81 10.29
C LEU A 22 -30.53 -32.61 9.45
N GLY A 23 -31.81 -32.25 9.47
CA GLY A 23 -32.33 -31.10 8.75
C GLY A 23 -31.69 -29.77 9.20
N THR A 24 -31.57 -29.60 10.54
CA THR A 24 -30.90 -28.39 11.10
C THR A 24 -29.43 -28.35 10.73
N THR A 25 -28.73 -29.46 10.78
CA THR A 25 -27.31 -29.54 10.39
C THR A 25 -27.12 -29.17 8.92
N ILE A 26 -27.97 -29.73 8.04
CA ILE A 26 -27.92 -29.41 6.61
C ILE A 26 -28.25 -27.94 6.37
N ALA A 27 -29.25 -27.40 7.05
CA ALA A 27 -29.59 -25.96 6.92
C ALA A 27 -28.45 -25.07 7.37
N LEU A 28 -27.82 -25.34 8.52
CA LEU A 28 -26.65 -24.61 8.99
C LEU A 28 -25.45 -24.71 8.04
N PHE A 29 -25.24 -25.91 7.47
CA PHE A 29 -24.19 -26.10 6.47
C PHE A 29 -24.43 -25.28 5.21
N VAL A 30 -25.67 -25.23 4.70
CA VAL A 30 -26.02 -24.39 3.55
C VAL A 30 -25.81 -22.91 3.85
N VAL A 31 -26.25 -22.45 5.03
CA VAL A 31 -26.02 -21.06 5.48
C VAL A 31 -24.52 -20.75 5.56
N ALA A 32 -23.72 -21.65 6.13
CA ALA A 32 -22.28 -21.48 6.21
C ALA A 32 -21.64 -21.42 4.81
N LEU A 33 -22.11 -22.23 3.86
CA LEU A 33 -21.67 -22.21 2.48
C LEU A 33 -22.00 -20.87 1.78
N VAL A 34 -23.21 -20.39 1.97
CA VAL A 34 -23.62 -19.08 1.44
C VAL A 34 -22.74 -17.97 2.00
N ILE A 35 -22.53 -17.93 3.31
CA ILE A 35 -21.64 -16.96 3.96
C ILE A 35 -20.23 -17.10 3.40
N PHE A 36 -19.70 -18.31 3.25
CA PHE A 36 -18.37 -18.55 2.73
C PHE A 36 -18.15 -17.95 1.32
N PHE A 37 -19.13 -18.06 0.44
CA PHE A 37 -19.05 -17.46 -0.90
C PHE A 37 -19.19 -15.93 -0.90
N HIS A 38 -19.79 -15.36 0.14
CA HIS A 38 -19.88 -13.90 0.31
C HIS A 38 -18.72 -13.30 1.09
N LEU A 39 -17.88 -14.10 1.74
CA LEU A 39 -16.68 -13.59 2.38
C LEU A 39 -15.69 -13.08 1.33
N GLY A 40 -15.18 -11.87 1.56
CA GLY A 40 -14.09 -11.33 0.78
C GLY A 40 -12.84 -12.20 0.91
N ARG A 41 -12.08 -12.32 -0.18
CA ARG A 41 -10.81 -13.03 -0.18
C ARG A 41 -9.68 -12.02 -0.01
N SER A 42 -8.91 -12.14 1.06
CA SER A 42 -7.68 -11.40 1.26
C SER A 42 -6.52 -12.40 1.42
N PHE A 43 -5.42 -12.16 0.72
CA PHE A 43 -4.24 -13.02 0.83
C PHE A 43 -3.59 -12.87 2.21
N LEU A 44 -3.62 -11.66 2.75
CA LEU A 44 -3.10 -11.35 4.09
C LEU A 44 -4.14 -10.55 4.87
N PRO A 45 -4.28 -10.78 6.19
CA PRO A 45 -5.11 -9.92 7.02
C PRO A 45 -4.51 -8.51 7.04
N PRO A 46 -5.34 -7.46 7.13
CA PRO A 46 -4.85 -6.10 7.29
C PRO A 46 -4.06 -6.00 8.60
N PHE A 47 -2.78 -5.68 8.51
CA PHE A 47 -1.95 -5.39 9.67
C PHE A 47 -2.28 -3.98 10.17
N ASN A 48 -2.44 -3.83 11.47
CA ASN A 48 -2.57 -2.52 12.10
C ASN A 48 -1.22 -2.16 12.74
N GLU A 49 -0.41 -1.42 11.99
CA GLU A 49 1.01 -1.23 12.34
C GLU A 49 1.27 0.02 13.19
N GLY A 50 0.24 0.83 13.45
CA GLY A 50 0.41 2.08 14.22
C GLY A 50 1.34 3.11 13.57
N SER A 51 1.68 2.93 12.29
CA SER A 51 2.48 3.87 11.49
C SER A 51 1.95 3.95 10.07
N PHE A 52 2.05 5.15 9.48
CA PHE A 52 1.88 5.35 8.04
C PHE A 52 3.24 5.41 7.37
N THR A 53 3.37 4.78 6.20
CA THR A 53 4.47 4.99 5.26
C THR A 53 3.94 5.84 4.13
N ILE A 54 4.53 7.01 3.92
CA ILE A 54 4.10 7.98 2.92
C ILE A 54 5.23 8.14 1.90
N ASN A 55 4.95 7.77 0.66
CA ASN A 55 5.86 8.00 -0.46
C ASN A 55 5.48 9.29 -1.17
N VAL A 56 6.41 10.22 -1.21
CA VAL A 56 6.31 11.51 -1.91
C VAL A 56 7.21 11.45 -3.14
N SER A 57 6.62 11.22 -4.30
CA SER A 57 7.33 11.06 -5.57
C SER A 57 7.19 12.31 -6.43
N SER A 58 8.26 13.07 -6.59
CA SER A 58 8.35 14.23 -7.45
C SER A 58 8.70 13.85 -8.89
N LEU A 59 8.68 14.80 -9.81
CA LEU A 59 9.03 14.57 -11.20
C LEU A 59 10.46 14.02 -11.34
N PRO A 60 10.70 13.03 -12.19
CA PRO A 60 12.04 12.56 -12.50
C PRO A 60 12.91 13.69 -13.07
N GLY A 61 14.17 13.78 -12.59
CA GLY A 61 15.08 14.86 -13.00
C GLY A 61 15.11 16.07 -12.07
N ILE A 62 14.26 16.11 -11.05
CA ILE A 62 14.32 17.12 -9.99
C ILE A 62 15.65 17.01 -9.22
N SER A 63 16.13 18.13 -8.70
CA SER A 63 17.33 18.13 -7.84
C SER A 63 17.02 17.53 -6.47
N LEU A 64 18.06 17.05 -5.78
CA LEU A 64 17.92 16.56 -4.41
C LEU A 64 17.40 17.66 -3.47
N ASP A 65 17.89 18.89 -3.64
CA ASP A 65 17.47 20.03 -2.80
C ASP A 65 15.98 20.34 -2.95
N GLU A 66 15.46 20.33 -4.17
CA GLU A 66 14.03 20.55 -4.40
C GLU A 66 13.18 19.39 -3.89
N SER A 67 13.65 18.16 -4.08
CA SER A 67 13.00 16.98 -3.52
C SER A 67 12.97 17.02 -1.98
N ASP A 68 14.06 17.47 -1.36
CA ASP A 68 14.15 17.67 0.09
C ASP A 68 13.18 18.76 0.58
N GLN A 69 13.04 19.87 -0.15
CA GLN A 69 12.08 20.93 0.19
C GLN A 69 10.63 20.43 0.14
N ILE A 70 10.28 19.64 -0.88
CA ILE A 70 8.94 19.02 -0.99
C ILE A 70 8.72 18.07 0.18
N GLY A 71 9.72 17.25 0.52
CA GLY A 71 9.67 16.36 1.67
C GLY A 71 9.48 17.10 2.99
N ARG A 72 10.18 18.22 3.21
CA ARG A 72 10.01 19.08 4.40
C ARG A 72 8.60 19.67 4.51
N ARG A 73 8.00 20.04 3.38
CA ARG A 73 6.59 20.51 3.37
C ARG A 73 5.64 19.39 3.80
N ALA A 74 5.88 18.17 3.32
CA ALA A 74 5.09 17.00 3.73
C ALA A 74 5.24 16.72 5.22
N GLU A 75 6.45 16.74 5.77
CA GLU A 75 6.70 16.61 7.21
C GLU A 75 5.93 17.66 8.03
N ALA A 76 6.02 18.92 7.63
CA ALA A 76 5.33 20.01 8.32
C ALA A 76 3.79 19.85 8.32
N LEU A 77 3.21 19.31 7.24
CA LEU A 77 1.78 19.03 7.16
C LEU A 77 1.38 17.81 8.01
N LEU A 78 2.21 16.77 8.04
CA LEU A 78 1.99 15.58 8.87
C LEU A 78 2.00 15.93 10.36
N LEU A 79 2.93 16.74 10.81
CA LEU A 79 3.02 17.19 12.20
C LEU A 79 1.85 18.09 12.65
N GLN A 80 1.00 18.54 11.73
CA GLN A 80 -0.26 19.23 12.06
C GLN A 80 -1.41 18.27 12.36
N VAL A 81 -1.20 16.95 12.22
CA VAL A 81 -2.18 15.93 12.58
C VAL A 81 -1.96 15.55 14.05
N PRO A 82 -2.95 15.73 14.94
CA PRO A 82 -2.75 15.57 16.39
C PRO A 82 -2.23 14.19 16.80
N GLU A 83 -2.59 13.14 16.06
CA GLU A 83 -2.18 11.75 16.31
C GLU A 83 -0.72 11.46 15.88
N ILE A 84 -0.12 12.34 15.07
CA ILE A 84 1.27 12.19 14.58
C ILE A 84 2.16 13.15 15.37
N LYS A 85 3.03 12.62 16.23
CA LYS A 85 3.94 13.42 17.06
C LYS A 85 5.33 13.53 16.48
N THR A 86 5.74 12.54 15.72
CA THR A 86 7.08 12.45 15.12
C THR A 86 6.98 11.91 13.71
N VAL A 87 7.92 12.32 12.87
CA VAL A 87 8.08 11.79 11.53
C VAL A 87 9.56 11.53 11.25
N ALA A 88 9.85 10.52 10.46
CA ALA A 88 11.20 10.24 10.00
C ALA A 88 11.17 10.14 8.47
N ARG A 89 12.05 10.88 7.80
CA ARG A 89 12.10 10.92 6.34
C ARG A 89 13.47 10.53 5.82
N LYS A 90 13.48 9.78 4.74
CA LYS A 90 14.64 9.58 3.87
C LYS A 90 14.33 10.09 2.49
N THR A 91 15.22 10.90 1.93
CA THR A 91 15.09 11.46 0.58
C THR A 91 16.29 11.05 -0.25
N GLY A 92 16.02 10.57 -1.47
CA GLY A 92 17.07 10.19 -2.39
C GLY A 92 17.64 8.79 -2.11
N ARG A 93 18.76 8.52 -2.78
CA ARG A 93 19.39 7.21 -2.85
C ARG A 93 20.41 7.01 -1.74
N ALA A 94 20.31 5.91 -0.99
CA ALA A 94 21.41 5.40 -0.19
C ALA A 94 22.32 4.54 -1.08
N GLU A 95 23.65 4.74 -1.02
CA GLU A 95 24.62 4.07 -1.94
C GLU A 95 24.67 2.54 -1.74
N LEU A 96 24.27 2.03 -0.58
CA LEU A 96 24.37 0.62 -0.20
C LEU A 96 23.02 -0.07 -0.02
N ASP A 97 21.90 0.59 -0.35
CA ASP A 97 20.57 0.03 -0.18
C ASP A 97 20.09 -0.65 -1.47
N GLU A 98 19.73 -1.92 -1.40
CA GLU A 98 19.14 -2.67 -2.52
C GLU A 98 17.81 -2.09 -2.99
N HIS A 99 17.10 -1.37 -2.11
CA HIS A 99 15.83 -0.67 -2.39
C HIS A 99 16.03 0.83 -2.60
N ALA A 100 17.14 1.22 -3.23
CA ALA A 100 17.48 2.60 -3.45
C ALA A 100 16.43 3.35 -4.28
N LEU A 101 15.69 4.24 -3.64
CA LEU A 101 14.77 5.17 -4.30
C LEU A 101 15.53 6.24 -5.08
N GLY A 102 14.95 6.75 -6.15
CA GLY A 102 15.54 7.86 -6.90
C GLY A 102 15.60 9.15 -6.07
N VAL A 103 16.47 10.10 -6.45
CA VAL A 103 16.59 11.41 -5.78
C VAL A 103 15.27 12.20 -5.74
N ASN A 104 14.35 11.86 -6.61
CA ASN A 104 13.02 12.46 -6.70
C ASN A 104 11.98 11.85 -5.75
N VAL A 105 12.36 10.90 -4.91
CA VAL A 105 11.45 10.21 -4.00
C VAL A 105 11.86 10.43 -2.57
N SER A 106 10.89 10.79 -1.73
CA SER A 106 11.01 10.82 -0.27
C SER A 106 10.06 9.80 0.33
N GLU A 107 10.57 8.95 1.21
CA GLU A 107 9.76 8.04 2.03
C GLU A 107 9.71 8.60 3.45
N ILE A 108 8.51 8.77 3.98
CA ILE A 108 8.26 9.32 5.31
C ILE A 108 7.54 8.27 6.14
N GLU A 109 8.13 7.92 7.28
CA GLU A 109 7.46 7.13 8.31
C GLU A 109 6.83 8.07 9.33
N ALA A 110 5.55 7.90 9.57
CA ALA A 110 4.75 8.70 10.48
C ALA A 110 4.00 7.79 11.46
N PRO A 111 4.63 7.43 12.59
CA PRO A 111 3.94 6.73 13.66
C PRO A 111 2.83 7.60 14.24
N PHE A 112 1.67 6.97 14.52
CA PHE A 112 0.51 7.66 15.06
C PHE A 112 -0.07 6.93 16.27
N GLU A 113 -0.65 7.70 17.18
CA GLU A 113 -1.39 7.20 18.33
C GLU A 113 -2.85 7.62 18.20
N LEU A 114 -3.75 6.66 17.97
CA LEU A 114 -5.19 6.94 17.90
C LEU A 114 -5.70 7.45 19.23
N GLN A 115 -6.48 8.52 19.19
CA GLN A 115 -7.18 9.10 20.33
C GLN A 115 -8.70 8.89 20.17
N ASP A 116 -9.39 9.93 19.75
CA ASP A 116 -10.85 9.90 19.60
C ASP A 116 -11.29 9.54 18.16
N ARG A 117 -10.38 9.69 17.18
CA ARG A 117 -10.66 9.44 15.77
C ARG A 117 -10.27 8.01 15.36
N SER A 118 -11.04 7.44 14.44
CA SER A 118 -10.69 6.18 13.80
C SER A 118 -9.45 6.34 12.90
N ARG A 119 -8.76 5.23 12.65
CA ARG A 119 -7.61 5.22 11.74
C ARG A 119 -7.94 5.77 10.35
N ASP A 120 -9.12 5.44 9.83
CA ASP A 120 -9.53 5.89 8.48
C ASP A 120 -9.80 7.39 8.46
N GLU A 121 -10.32 7.97 9.54
CA GLU A 121 -10.48 9.43 9.67
C GLU A 121 -9.13 10.13 9.73
N VAL A 122 -8.16 9.60 10.48
CA VAL A 122 -6.80 10.13 10.53
C VAL A 122 -6.13 10.03 9.17
N MET A 123 -6.24 8.88 8.49
CA MET A 123 -5.68 8.69 7.15
C MET A 123 -6.29 9.66 6.13
N ASN A 124 -7.60 9.89 6.18
CA ASN A 124 -8.28 10.84 5.30
C ASN A 124 -7.84 12.29 5.56
N ASP A 125 -7.59 12.66 6.82
CA ASP A 125 -7.05 13.99 7.18
C ASP A 125 -5.63 14.15 6.64
N VAL A 126 -4.78 13.15 6.83
CA VAL A 126 -3.42 13.11 6.26
C VAL A 126 -3.48 13.26 4.73
N ARG A 127 -4.32 12.48 4.05
CA ARG A 127 -4.49 12.57 2.59
C ARG A 127 -4.93 13.95 2.14
N LYS A 128 -5.91 14.54 2.83
CA LYS A 128 -6.41 15.89 2.53
C LYS A 128 -5.33 16.96 2.71
N LYS A 129 -4.53 16.89 3.76
CA LYS A 129 -3.42 17.83 3.99
C LYS A 129 -2.33 17.68 2.93
N LEU A 130 -1.90 16.46 2.67
CA LEU A 130 -0.83 16.20 1.71
C LEU A 130 -1.24 16.48 0.26
N SER A 131 -2.53 16.37 -0.09
CA SER A 131 -3.01 16.71 -1.44
C SER A 131 -2.83 18.19 -1.81
N THR A 132 -2.52 19.06 -0.83
CA THR A 132 -2.18 20.47 -1.08
C THR A 132 -0.77 20.66 -1.67
N ILE A 133 0.07 19.63 -1.63
CA ILE A 133 1.41 19.67 -2.21
C ILE A 133 1.29 19.46 -3.72
N SER A 134 1.60 20.51 -4.48
CA SER A 134 1.67 20.44 -5.94
C SER A 134 3.03 19.95 -6.41
N GLY A 135 3.07 19.26 -7.54
CA GLY A 135 4.33 18.79 -8.17
C GLY A 135 4.87 17.47 -7.61
N ALA A 136 4.15 16.84 -6.69
CA ALA A 136 4.47 15.50 -6.18
C ALA A 136 3.25 14.59 -6.22
N ASN A 137 3.52 13.31 -6.40
CA ASN A 137 2.55 12.24 -6.28
C ASN A 137 2.71 11.61 -4.89
N ILE A 138 1.62 11.45 -4.17
CA ILE A 138 1.65 10.99 -2.78
C ILE A 138 0.89 9.69 -2.65
N GLU A 139 1.55 8.70 -2.07
CA GLU A 139 0.97 7.40 -1.75
C GLU A 139 1.05 7.20 -0.23
N ILE A 140 -0.03 6.73 0.36
CA ILE A 140 -0.12 6.48 1.80
C ILE A 140 -0.40 5.00 2.01
N GLY A 141 0.50 4.34 2.68
CA GLY A 141 0.41 2.92 3.00
C GLY A 141 0.80 2.62 4.45
N GLN A 142 1.12 1.36 4.67
CA GLN A 142 1.65 0.88 5.94
C GLN A 142 2.99 0.18 5.71
N PRO A 143 3.94 0.22 6.66
CA PRO A 143 5.29 -0.29 6.48
C PRO A 143 5.37 -1.74 5.98
N ILE A 144 4.64 -2.66 6.60
CA ILE A 144 4.68 -4.09 6.24
C ILE A 144 3.88 -4.34 4.98
N SER A 145 2.67 -3.78 4.86
CA SER A 145 1.82 -3.95 3.68
C SER A 145 2.52 -3.46 2.41
N HIS A 146 3.15 -2.28 2.45
CA HIS A 146 3.94 -1.75 1.33
C HIS A 146 5.07 -2.68 0.89
N ARG A 147 5.82 -3.25 1.86
CA ARG A 147 6.91 -4.18 1.53
C ARG A 147 6.40 -5.48 0.93
N ILE A 148 5.30 -6.01 1.47
CA ILE A 148 4.70 -7.24 0.95
C ILE A 148 4.16 -7.02 -0.46
N ASP A 149 3.45 -5.92 -0.70
CA ASP A 149 2.92 -5.59 -2.02
C ASP A 149 4.06 -5.41 -3.04
N ALA A 150 5.13 -4.71 -2.67
CA ALA A 150 6.32 -4.57 -3.49
C ALA A 150 6.99 -5.91 -3.83
N MET A 151 7.07 -6.83 -2.86
CA MET A 151 7.65 -8.16 -3.08
C MET A 151 6.79 -9.06 -3.97
N LEU A 152 5.47 -8.97 -3.86
CA LEU A 152 4.53 -9.83 -4.58
C LEU A 152 4.20 -9.33 -5.99
N SER A 153 3.98 -8.03 -6.14
CA SER A 153 3.55 -7.42 -7.39
C SER A 153 4.66 -6.64 -8.12
N GLY A 154 5.77 -6.35 -7.42
CA GLY A 154 6.82 -5.44 -7.88
C GLY A 154 6.43 -3.97 -7.84
N THR A 155 5.33 -3.64 -7.15
CA THR A 155 4.83 -2.28 -6.94
C THR A 155 4.33 -2.15 -5.50
N GLU A 156 4.42 -0.95 -4.95
CA GLU A 156 3.97 -0.65 -3.58
C GLU A 156 2.45 -0.44 -3.48
N ALA A 157 1.71 -0.72 -4.55
CA ALA A 157 0.28 -0.54 -4.64
C ALA A 157 -0.48 -1.86 -4.55
N ASN A 158 -1.65 -1.85 -3.92
CA ASN A 158 -2.53 -3.02 -3.78
C ASN A 158 -3.06 -3.51 -5.14
N ILE A 159 -3.18 -2.61 -6.12
CA ILE A 159 -3.61 -2.92 -7.49
C ILE A 159 -2.61 -2.33 -8.46
N ALA A 160 -2.01 -3.17 -9.29
CA ALA A 160 -1.09 -2.76 -10.33
C ALA A 160 -1.64 -3.09 -11.72
N ILE A 161 -1.78 -2.07 -12.56
CA ILE A 161 -2.11 -2.22 -13.99
C ILE A 161 -0.81 -2.12 -14.76
N LYS A 162 -0.34 -3.23 -15.33
CA LYS A 162 0.91 -3.28 -16.09
C LYS A 162 0.62 -3.06 -17.57
N LEU A 163 1.17 -1.99 -18.14
CA LEU A 163 1.11 -1.68 -19.55
C LEU A 163 2.43 -2.06 -20.21
N PHE A 164 2.38 -2.83 -21.30
CA PHE A 164 3.56 -3.28 -22.02
C PHE A 164 3.60 -2.65 -23.41
N GLY A 165 4.76 -2.18 -23.82
CA GLY A 165 4.98 -1.57 -25.13
C GLY A 165 6.45 -1.22 -25.34
N THR A 166 6.79 -0.77 -26.53
CA THR A 166 8.14 -0.36 -26.93
C THR A 166 8.33 1.17 -26.93
N ASP A 167 7.25 1.93 -26.98
CA ASP A 167 7.27 3.39 -26.98
C ASP A 167 6.83 3.93 -25.62
N LEU A 168 7.78 4.46 -24.84
CA LEU A 168 7.54 4.98 -23.49
C LEU A 168 6.58 6.17 -23.47
N ASN A 169 6.64 7.05 -24.46
CA ASN A 169 5.78 8.23 -24.51
C ASN A 169 4.32 7.84 -24.81
N LEU A 170 4.13 6.89 -25.72
CA LEU A 170 2.81 6.35 -26.02
C LEU A 170 2.25 5.62 -24.78
N MET A 171 3.05 4.81 -24.11
CA MET A 171 2.65 4.11 -22.88
C MET A 171 2.25 5.08 -21.78
N PHE A 172 3.00 6.16 -21.58
CA PHE A 172 2.65 7.19 -20.60
C PHE A 172 1.33 7.89 -20.95
N THR A 173 1.11 8.19 -22.22
CA THR A 173 -0.15 8.79 -22.69
C THR A 173 -1.34 7.86 -22.45
N VAL A 174 -1.21 6.58 -22.80
CA VAL A 174 -2.25 5.58 -22.56
C VAL A 174 -2.47 5.35 -21.07
N GLY A 175 -1.39 5.33 -20.26
CA GLY A 175 -1.48 5.23 -18.80
C GLY A 175 -2.31 6.36 -18.19
N ASN A 176 -2.12 7.60 -18.65
CA ASN A 176 -2.92 8.74 -18.22
C ASN A 176 -4.39 8.64 -18.67
N GLN A 177 -4.66 8.11 -19.85
CA GLN A 177 -6.04 7.85 -20.31
C GLN A 177 -6.72 6.80 -19.42
N ILE A 178 -6.02 5.72 -19.06
CA ILE A 178 -6.51 4.70 -18.13
C ILE A 178 -6.80 5.35 -16.78
N LYS A 179 -5.85 6.12 -16.22
CA LYS A 179 -6.03 6.84 -14.95
C LYS A 179 -7.29 7.72 -14.99
N ALA A 180 -7.48 8.50 -16.05
CA ALA A 180 -8.67 9.35 -16.21
C ALA A 180 -9.98 8.56 -16.27
N ALA A 181 -9.96 7.39 -16.89
CA ALA A 181 -11.15 6.53 -17.01
C ALA A 181 -11.54 5.87 -15.68
N ILE A 182 -10.57 5.53 -14.83
CA ILE A 182 -10.82 4.80 -13.57
C ILE A 182 -10.93 5.72 -12.33
N GLN A 183 -10.53 6.97 -12.41
CA GLN A 183 -10.50 7.90 -11.26
C GLN A 183 -11.87 8.15 -10.61
N THR A 184 -12.96 7.87 -11.32
CA THR A 184 -14.33 8.03 -10.81
C THR A 184 -14.88 6.78 -10.14
N ILE A 185 -14.13 5.68 -10.12
CA ILE A 185 -14.57 4.43 -9.47
C ILE A 185 -14.49 4.59 -7.95
N PRO A 186 -15.62 4.42 -7.22
CA PRO A 186 -15.61 4.53 -5.78
C PRO A 186 -14.66 3.50 -5.13
N GLY A 187 -13.86 3.94 -4.16
CA GLY A 187 -12.92 3.09 -3.44
C GLY A 187 -11.52 3.05 -4.04
N LEU A 188 -11.30 3.61 -5.26
CA LEU A 188 -9.98 3.82 -5.80
C LEU A 188 -9.42 5.17 -5.31
N VAL A 189 -8.28 5.12 -4.65
CA VAL A 189 -7.56 6.30 -4.12
C VAL A 189 -6.09 6.19 -4.51
N ASP A 190 -5.36 7.30 -4.40
CA ASP A 190 -3.91 7.38 -4.61
C ASP A 190 -3.45 6.83 -5.98
N LEU A 191 -4.22 7.14 -7.04
CA LEU A 191 -3.95 6.70 -8.41
C LEU A 191 -2.67 7.34 -8.97
N LYS A 192 -1.68 6.50 -9.26
CA LYS A 192 -0.38 6.91 -9.81
C LYS A 192 -0.16 6.30 -11.19
N VAL A 193 0.38 7.07 -12.11
CA VAL A 193 1.01 6.57 -13.34
C VAL A 193 2.51 6.65 -13.12
N GLU A 194 3.18 5.52 -13.18
CA GLU A 194 4.64 5.49 -13.09
C GLU A 194 5.24 6.14 -14.33
N GLN A 195 6.02 7.19 -14.11
CA GLN A 195 6.61 7.95 -15.20
C GLN A 195 7.99 7.43 -15.52
N GLN A 196 8.09 6.65 -16.57
CA GLN A 196 9.37 6.24 -17.15
C GLN A 196 9.77 7.28 -18.20
N ILE A 197 10.67 8.19 -17.84
CA ILE A 197 11.22 9.20 -18.75
C ILE A 197 12.64 8.78 -19.12
N GLU A 198 12.96 8.88 -20.41
CA GLU A 198 14.35 8.80 -20.87
C GLU A 198 15.18 9.88 -20.18
N ARG A 199 16.18 9.47 -19.43
CA ARG A 199 17.13 10.41 -18.79
C ARG A 199 18.43 10.41 -19.56
N PRO A 200 18.92 11.61 -19.96
CA PRO A 200 20.26 11.69 -20.50
C PRO A 200 21.27 11.24 -19.44
N GLN A 201 22.06 10.22 -19.77
CA GLN A 201 23.13 9.71 -18.92
C GLN A 201 24.48 10.06 -19.53
N LEU A 202 25.38 10.62 -18.73
CA LEU A 202 26.77 10.74 -19.07
C LEU A 202 27.54 9.53 -18.49
N THR A 203 27.90 8.59 -19.34
CA THR A 203 28.71 7.44 -18.94
C THR A 203 30.19 7.74 -19.20
N ILE A 204 30.98 7.82 -18.14
CA ILE A 204 32.44 8.00 -18.24
C ILE A 204 33.09 6.61 -18.12
N THR A 205 33.58 6.12 -19.23
CA THR A 205 34.30 4.84 -19.25
C THR A 205 35.82 5.08 -19.39
N PRO A 206 36.59 4.90 -18.32
CA PRO A 206 38.04 5.09 -18.39
C PRO A 206 38.67 4.01 -19.26
N LYS A 207 39.58 4.41 -20.17
CA LYS A 207 40.38 3.49 -20.95
C LYS A 207 41.51 2.95 -20.06
N ARG A 208 41.28 1.77 -19.47
CA ARG A 208 42.19 1.16 -18.47
C ARG A 208 43.65 1.02 -18.98
N GLU A 209 43.81 0.75 -20.27
CA GLU A 209 45.13 0.62 -20.91
C GLU A 209 45.92 1.94 -20.91
N LEU A 210 45.21 3.10 -20.97
CA LEU A 210 45.82 4.41 -20.90
C LEU A 210 46.07 4.88 -19.48
N LEU A 211 45.20 4.49 -18.52
CA LEU A 211 45.38 4.81 -17.09
C LEU A 211 46.64 4.18 -16.50
N ALA A 212 47.07 3.01 -17.01
CA ALA A 212 48.31 2.38 -16.59
C ALA A 212 49.57 3.09 -17.10
N LYS A 213 49.43 4.08 -17.99
CA LYS A 213 50.52 4.82 -18.63
C LYS A 213 50.78 6.19 -17.97
N TYR A 214 49.85 6.67 -17.14
CA TYR A 214 49.88 7.92 -16.36
C TYR A 214 49.78 7.63 -14.87
#